data_15797ccf8a5c281dd2b79b0d73695235
#
_entry.id   15797ccf8a5c281dd2b79b0d73695235
#
_cell.length_a   1.000
_cell.length_b   1.000
_cell.length_c   1.000
_cell.angle_alpha   90.00
_cell.angle_beta   90.00
_cell.angle_gamma   90.00
#
_symmetry.space_group_name_H-M   'P 1'
#
loop_
_entity.id
_entity.type
_entity.pdbx_description
1 polymer ?
#
loop_
_entity_poly.entity_id
_entity_poly.type
_entity_poly.pdbx_seq_one_letter_code
_entity_poly.pdbx_strand_id
1 'polypeptide(L)'
;MKKLFNNLFSKRTSIASLVIFRVVFGVLMIISTLRFMMAGWINEHFIDPPFHFKFYGFEWVEVLSPFGMYVLHGVMLLASVGITLGLFYRLSAAVLFLTFTYVELIDLTYYLNHYYFVSLICLLLIFIPANGFASLDVKFNFRKPLSHVPAWNINILKFQIFFVYFYAGLAKLNYDWLVNSLPLKIWLPANDKIPFLGSFFAHEYAPYIFSWGGMLYDTFIVFFLLWKPTRIWAYICVIIFHTIVGILFQIGIFPVMMIGVTLIFFSWEFIMPNAFAESGEQLPTTNKQVEEPKIEKYYNKRIQNSLLIGFIVFQFLFPWRYVLYPGSLFWTEEGYRFSWRVMLMEKAGTVTFYVKGAETNREGIVNNLEFLNTHQEKQMAMQPDMILQFAHFLGEYYEKQGVKNPQVRVEAWVTLNARPSQLLIDPKVDLMTKADGWKHKEWILPLDNQSSE
;
A
#
# COMPACT_ATOMS: atom_id res chain seq x y z
N MET A 1 -1.71 -16.19 -28.81
CA MET A 1 -0.89 -16.05 -27.62
C MET A 1 0.51 -15.48 -27.92
N LYS A 2 1.35 -16.09 -28.76
CA LYS A 2 2.73 -15.65 -29.06
C LYS A 2 2.85 -14.19 -29.54
N LYS A 3 1.92 -13.72 -30.42
CA LYS A 3 1.86 -12.33 -30.92
C LYS A 3 1.50 -11.33 -29.80
N LEU A 4 0.57 -11.68 -28.91
CA LEU A 4 0.19 -10.85 -27.75
C LEU A 4 1.35 -10.73 -26.76
N PHE A 5 2.00 -11.85 -26.45
CA PHE A 5 3.18 -11.87 -25.59
C PHE A 5 4.32 -11.00 -26.14
N ASN A 6 4.63 -11.11 -27.44
CA ASN A 6 5.64 -10.26 -28.07
C ASN A 6 5.30 -8.77 -28.00
N ASN A 7 4.03 -8.41 -28.21
CA ASN A 7 3.60 -7.01 -28.12
C ASN A 7 3.70 -6.46 -26.70
N LEU A 8 3.37 -7.26 -25.67
CA LEU A 8 3.39 -6.83 -24.27
C LEU A 8 4.80 -6.78 -23.68
N PHE A 9 5.69 -7.67 -24.11
CA PHE A 9 6.99 -7.84 -23.46
C PHE A 9 8.19 -7.44 -24.31
N SER A 10 8.19 -7.73 -25.60
CA SER A 10 9.39 -7.62 -26.43
C SER A 10 9.38 -6.43 -27.39
N LYS A 11 8.20 -5.89 -27.73
CA LYS A 11 8.10 -4.73 -28.63
C LYS A 11 8.87 -3.55 -28.05
N ARG A 12 9.64 -2.85 -28.88
CA ARG A 12 10.32 -1.61 -28.47
C ARG A 12 9.33 -0.46 -28.37
N THR A 13 9.48 0.34 -27.32
CA THR A 13 8.66 1.52 -27.07
C THR A 13 9.55 2.65 -26.54
N SER A 14 9.14 3.90 -26.74
CA SER A 14 9.87 5.07 -26.26
C SER A 14 10.09 5.00 -24.75
N ILE A 15 11.28 5.40 -24.28
CA ILE A 15 11.63 5.48 -22.86
C ILE A 15 10.96 6.67 -22.14
N ALA A 16 10.41 7.64 -22.88
CA ALA A 16 9.95 8.92 -22.33
C ALA A 16 8.93 8.77 -21.20
N SER A 17 7.98 7.83 -21.33
CA SER A 17 7.02 7.55 -20.25
C SER A 17 7.71 7.10 -18.94
N LEU A 18 8.81 6.34 -19.03
CA LEU A 18 9.59 5.94 -17.87
C LEU A 18 10.35 7.10 -17.24
N VAL A 19 10.86 8.00 -18.05
CA VAL A 19 11.57 9.20 -17.57
C VAL A 19 10.63 10.07 -16.75
N ILE A 20 9.41 10.33 -17.28
CA ILE A 20 8.40 11.10 -16.55
C ILE A 20 7.99 10.40 -15.28
N PHE A 21 7.71 9.08 -15.36
CA PHE A 21 7.39 8.29 -14.18
C PHE A 21 8.48 8.38 -13.11
N ARG A 22 9.75 8.22 -13.49
CA ARG A 22 10.90 8.32 -12.59
C ARG A 22 10.93 9.67 -11.87
N VAL A 23 10.83 10.78 -12.63
CA VAL A 23 10.91 12.14 -12.09
C VAL A 23 9.72 12.40 -11.16
N VAL A 24 8.50 12.11 -11.60
CA VAL A 24 7.28 12.32 -10.80
C VAL A 24 7.32 11.48 -9.54
N PHE A 25 7.62 10.18 -9.65
CA PHE A 25 7.72 9.29 -8.49
C PHE A 25 8.79 9.76 -7.50
N GLY A 26 9.99 10.10 -7.98
CA GLY A 26 11.07 10.57 -7.14
C GLY A 26 10.73 11.89 -6.41
N VAL A 27 10.11 12.86 -7.10
CA VAL A 27 9.64 14.12 -6.49
C VAL A 27 8.59 13.85 -5.41
N LEU A 28 7.63 12.96 -5.68
CA LEU A 28 6.61 12.59 -4.70
C LEU A 28 7.22 11.90 -3.47
N MET A 29 8.25 11.08 -3.64
CA MET A 29 8.98 10.47 -2.53
C MET A 29 9.77 11.50 -1.72
N ILE A 30 10.39 12.50 -2.36
CA ILE A 30 11.05 13.63 -1.67
C ILE A 30 10.02 14.36 -0.80
N ILE A 31 8.88 14.74 -1.39
CA ILE A 31 7.82 15.47 -0.67
C ILE A 31 7.29 14.64 0.50
N SER A 32 7.04 13.34 0.28
CA SER A 32 6.54 12.43 1.30
C SER A 32 7.51 12.30 2.47
N THR A 33 8.79 12.09 2.19
CA THR A 33 9.83 11.92 3.22
C THR A 33 10.04 13.22 4.00
N LEU A 34 10.14 14.35 3.31
CA LEU A 34 10.27 15.66 3.96
C LEU A 34 9.06 15.97 4.86
N ARG A 35 7.85 15.76 4.35
CA ARG A 35 6.63 15.95 5.12
C ARG A 35 6.64 15.09 6.39
N PHE A 36 7.02 13.80 6.27
CA PHE A 36 7.10 12.87 7.40
C PHE A 36 8.08 13.36 8.47
N MET A 37 9.28 13.81 8.06
CA MET A 37 10.30 14.36 8.94
C MET A 37 9.84 15.66 9.60
N MET A 38 9.27 16.58 8.82
CA MET A 38 8.84 17.90 9.31
C MET A 38 7.62 17.83 10.24
N ALA A 39 6.75 16.85 10.05
CA ALA A 39 5.61 16.60 10.93
C ALA A 39 5.99 15.98 12.28
N GLY A 40 7.26 15.62 12.50
CA GLY A 40 7.71 14.97 13.73
C GLY A 40 7.33 13.49 13.86
N TRP A 41 6.82 12.89 12.79
CA TRP A 41 6.29 11.53 12.80
C TRP A 41 7.36 10.46 13.02
N ILE A 42 8.66 10.77 12.83
CA ILE A 42 9.74 9.85 13.21
C ILE A 42 9.70 9.57 14.71
N ASN A 43 9.53 10.61 15.53
CA ASN A 43 9.43 10.44 16.97
C ASN A 43 8.11 9.75 17.36
N GLU A 44 6.99 10.33 16.93
CA GLU A 44 5.66 9.88 17.29
C GLU A 44 5.38 8.40 16.93
N HIS A 45 5.87 7.95 15.76
CA HIS A 45 5.56 6.60 15.28
C HIS A 45 6.59 5.56 15.71
N PHE A 46 7.87 5.95 15.86
CA PHE A 46 8.93 4.96 16.02
C PHE A 46 9.78 5.12 17.28
N ILE A 47 10.01 6.35 17.78
CA ILE A 47 10.94 6.56 18.90
C ILE A 47 10.21 6.57 20.24
N ASP A 48 9.07 7.24 20.30
CA ASP A 48 8.33 7.45 21.57
C ASP A 48 7.60 6.17 22.03
N PRO A 49 6.98 5.34 21.14
CA PRO A 49 6.30 4.13 21.59
C PRO A 49 7.30 3.07 22.09
N PRO A 50 7.11 2.51 23.29
CA PRO A 50 7.99 1.47 23.81
C PRO A 50 7.75 0.08 23.20
N PHE A 51 6.63 -0.10 22.48
CA PHE A 51 6.25 -1.35 21.83
C PHE A 51 5.87 -1.10 20.37
N HIS A 52 6.24 -2.05 19.50
CA HIS A 52 5.92 -2.02 18.07
C HIS A 52 5.38 -3.36 17.61
N PHE A 53 4.26 -3.33 16.89
CA PHE A 53 3.64 -4.51 16.34
C PHE A 53 4.40 -5.01 15.11
N LYS A 54 4.79 -6.28 15.11
CA LYS A 54 5.63 -6.88 14.07
C LYS A 54 4.80 -7.50 12.96
N PHE A 55 5.34 -7.46 11.75
CA PHE A 55 4.82 -8.27 10.65
C PHE A 55 5.27 -9.72 10.82
N TYR A 56 4.35 -10.66 10.67
CA TYR A 56 4.65 -12.09 10.72
C TYR A 56 5.76 -12.47 9.73
N GLY A 57 6.82 -13.08 10.23
CA GLY A 57 8.05 -13.43 9.48
C GLY A 57 9.08 -12.31 9.39
N PHE A 58 8.81 -11.13 9.99
CA PHE A 58 9.72 -9.98 10.04
C PHE A 58 9.93 -9.48 11.48
N GLU A 59 9.78 -10.35 12.45
CA GLU A 59 9.91 -10.04 13.88
C GLU A 59 11.29 -9.50 14.25
N TRP A 60 12.29 -9.77 13.42
CA TRP A 60 13.67 -9.28 13.55
C TRP A 60 13.86 -7.81 13.17
N VAL A 61 12.85 -7.16 12.56
CA VAL A 61 12.94 -5.74 12.19
C VAL A 61 12.65 -4.89 13.42
N GLU A 62 13.69 -4.25 13.96
CA GLU A 62 13.63 -3.43 15.16
C GLU A 62 13.76 -1.94 14.82
N VAL A 63 13.27 -1.09 15.73
CA VAL A 63 13.52 0.35 15.65
C VAL A 63 15.01 0.60 15.88
N LEU A 64 15.61 1.43 15.03
CA LEU A 64 16.98 1.88 15.22
C LEU A 64 17.04 2.90 16.38
N SER A 65 18.25 3.21 16.84
CA SER A 65 18.43 4.33 17.77
C SER A 65 17.79 5.62 17.19
N PRO A 66 17.40 6.59 18.02
CA PRO A 66 16.82 7.85 17.54
C PRO A 66 17.65 8.50 16.44
N PHE A 67 18.96 8.59 16.62
CA PHE A 67 19.88 9.07 15.58
C PHE A 67 19.83 8.19 14.32
N GLY A 68 19.81 6.86 14.47
CA GLY A 68 19.71 5.91 13.37
C GLY A 68 18.43 6.08 12.54
N MET A 69 17.29 6.35 13.18
CA MET A 69 16.03 6.62 12.49
C MET A 69 16.08 7.90 11.65
N TYR A 70 16.66 8.99 12.16
CA TYR A 70 16.85 10.22 11.37
C TYR A 70 17.83 10.02 10.22
N VAL A 71 18.93 9.29 10.42
CA VAL A 71 19.88 8.95 9.36
C VAL A 71 19.20 8.10 8.28
N LEU A 72 18.40 7.12 8.65
CA LEU A 72 17.65 6.27 7.72
C LEU A 72 16.71 7.09 6.82
N HIS A 73 15.96 8.03 7.40
CA HIS A 73 15.10 8.95 6.63
C HIS A 73 15.91 9.93 5.77
N GLY A 74 17.07 10.39 6.23
CA GLY A 74 18.01 11.19 5.44
C GLY A 74 18.54 10.41 4.22
N VAL A 75 18.92 9.16 4.40
CA VAL A 75 19.34 8.26 3.31
C VAL A 75 18.19 8.01 2.33
N MET A 76 16.97 7.81 2.82
CA MET A 76 15.77 7.65 2.01
C MET A 76 15.50 8.90 1.16
N LEU A 77 15.66 10.10 1.74
CA LEU A 77 15.55 11.38 1.03
C LEU A 77 16.60 11.52 -0.07
N LEU A 78 17.87 11.24 0.23
CA LEU A 78 18.96 11.29 -0.76
C LEU A 78 18.75 10.29 -1.89
N ALA A 79 18.28 9.08 -1.59
CA ALA A 79 17.93 8.08 -2.59
C ALA A 79 16.78 8.55 -3.50
N SER A 80 15.77 9.23 -2.94
CA SER A 80 14.67 9.83 -3.71
C SER A 80 15.14 10.94 -4.65
N VAL A 81 16.07 11.78 -4.21
CA VAL A 81 16.76 12.78 -5.05
C VAL A 81 17.55 12.08 -6.16
N GLY A 82 18.29 11.03 -5.83
CA GLY A 82 19.05 10.22 -6.80
C GLY A 82 18.14 9.62 -7.88
N ILE A 83 16.98 9.10 -7.52
CA ILE A 83 15.97 8.61 -8.49
C ILE A 83 15.49 9.76 -9.37
N THR A 84 15.08 10.89 -8.78
CA THR A 84 14.56 12.06 -9.50
C THR A 84 15.55 12.52 -10.57
N LEU A 85 16.80 12.71 -10.18
CA LEU A 85 17.87 13.18 -11.06
C LEU A 85 18.40 12.08 -11.99
N GLY A 86 18.10 10.82 -11.70
CA GLY A 86 18.70 9.66 -12.38
C GLY A 86 20.21 9.55 -12.15
N LEU A 87 20.67 9.86 -10.93
CA LEU A 87 22.06 9.77 -10.50
C LEU A 87 22.26 8.49 -9.68
N PHE A 88 23.27 7.69 -10.06
CA PHE A 88 23.47 6.35 -9.49
C PHE A 88 22.13 5.60 -9.36
N TYR A 89 21.33 5.71 -10.40
CA TYR A 89 19.89 5.43 -10.35
C TYR A 89 19.54 4.05 -9.77
N ARG A 90 20.24 2.99 -10.19
CA ARG A 90 19.99 1.64 -9.68
C ARG A 90 20.29 1.49 -8.20
N LEU A 91 21.39 2.10 -7.76
CA LEU A 91 21.76 2.14 -6.35
C LEU A 91 20.71 2.94 -5.56
N SER A 92 20.33 4.13 -6.07
CA SER A 92 19.31 4.97 -5.45
C SER A 92 17.98 4.23 -5.34
N ALA A 93 17.55 3.49 -6.38
CA ALA A 93 16.34 2.68 -6.34
C ALA A 93 16.42 1.53 -5.32
N ALA A 94 17.57 0.84 -5.25
CA ALA A 94 17.79 -0.23 -4.27
C ALA A 94 17.81 0.31 -2.83
N VAL A 95 18.50 1.42 -2.61
CA VAL A 95 18.55 2.08 -1.29
C VAL A 95 17.18 2.55 -0.87
N LEU A 96 16.42 3.20 -1.78
CA LEU A 96 15.05 3.63 -1.46
C LEU A 96 14.14 2.43 -1.15
N PHE A 97 14.24 1.34 -1.92
CA PHE A 97 13.48 0.11 -1.65
C PHE A 97 13.78 -0.44 -0.25
N LEU A 98 15.06 -0.58 0.09
CA LEU A 98 15.47 -1.17 1.36
C LEU A 98 15.09 -0.29 2.55
N THR A 99 15.36 1.02 2.47
CA THR A 99 15.08 1.95 3.57
C THR A 99 13.59 2.16 3.77
N PHE A 100 12.84 2.34 2.70
CA PHE A 100 11.39 2.54 2.78
C PHE A 100 10.69 1.27 3.30
N THR A 101 11.03 0.10 2.75
CA THR A 101 10.44 -1.17 3.20
C THR A 101 10.83 -1.51 4.64
N TYR A 102 12.06 -1.17 5.06
CA TYR A 102 12.48 -1.33 6.46
C TYR A 102 11.60 -0.50 7.40
N VAL A 103 11.39 0.80 7.08
CA VAL A 103 10.53 1.69 7.88
C VAL A 103 9.10 1.16 7.95
N GLU A 104 8.56 0.68 6.83
CA GLU A 104 7.21 0.11 6.76
C GLU A 104 7.06 -1.15 7.65
N LEU A 105 8.10 -1.96 7.75
CA LEU A 105 8.10 -3.22 8.50
C LEU A 105 8.32 -3.04 10.02
N ILE A 106 8.65 -1.84 10.50
CA ILE A 106 8.88 -1.60 11.93
C ILE A 106 7.61 -1.81 12.75
N ASP A 107 6.49 -1.22 12.29
CA ASP A 107 5.23 -1.26 13.05
C ASP A 107 4.03 -1.49 12.13
N LEU A 108 3.35 -2.60 12.38
CA LEU A 108 2.19 -3.07 11.62
C LEU A 108 0.98 -2.12 11.71
N THR A 109 0.87 -1.32 12.78
CA THR A 109 -0.25 -0.38 12.97
C THR A 109 -0.28 0.74 11.95
N TYR A 110 0.87 1.04 11.35
CA TYR A 110 1.01 2.04 10.28
C TYR A 110 0.94 1.45 8.87
N TYR A 111 0.61 0.15 8.74
CA TYR A 111 0.44 -0.48 7.43
C TYR A 111 -0.63 0.21 6.59
N LEU A 112 -0.24 0.60 5.37
CA LEU A 112 -1.15 1.13 4.36
C LEU A 112 -0.89 0.46 3.01
N ASN A 113 -1.95 0.12 2.26
CA ASN A 113 -1.80 -0.48 0.94
C ASN A 113 -0.94 0.38 -0.02
N HIS A 114 -0.94 1.69 0.15
CA HIS A 114 -0.12 2.55 -0.70
C HIS A 114 1.38 2.55 -0.30
N TYR A 115 1.74 2.23 0.93
CA TYR A 115 3.13 2.00 1.31
C TYR A 115 3.63 0.69 0.68
N TYR A 116 2.83 -0.37 0.74
CA TYR A 116 3.11 -1.60 -0.01
C TYR A 116 3.26 -1.34 -1.52
N PHE A 117 2.39 -0.50 -2.11
CA PHE A 117 2.53 -0.08 -3.51
C PHE A 117 3.88 0.61 -3.78
N VAL A 118 4.30 1.56 -2.94
CA VAL A 118 5.59 2.26 -3.07
C VAL A 118 6.75 1.28 -3.00
N SER A 119 6.76 0.35 -2.03
CA SER A 119 7.78 -0.70 -1.92
C SER A 119 7.88 -1.54 -3.20
N LEU A 120 6.75 -1.95 -3.77
CA LEU A 120 6.74 -2.70 -5.04
C LEU A 120 7.24 -1.87 -6.23
N ILE A 121 6.85 -0.59 -6.32
CA ILE A 121 7.37 0.31 -7.37
C ILE A 121 8.88 0.48 -7.22
N CYS A 122 9.40 0.72 -6.02
CA CYS A 122 10.84 0.82 -5.77
C CYS A 122 11.57 -0.45 -6.19
N LEU A 123 11.05 -1.63 -5.85
CA LEU A 123 11.58 -2.92 -6.28
C LEU A 123 11.65 -3.03 -7.80
N LEU A 124 10.56 -2.69 -8.50
CA LEU A 124 10.52 -2.75 -9.97
C LEU A 124 11.51 -1.77 -10.61
N LEU A 125 11.65 -0.58 -10.05
CA LEU A 125 12.56 0.46 -10.58
C LEU A 125 14.03 0.04 -10.54
N ILE A 126 14.46 -0.86 -9.65
CA ILE A 126 15.84 -1.41 -9.63
C ILE A 126 16.16 -2.07 -10.98
N PHE A 127 15.20 -2.75 -11.59
CA PHE A 127 15.38 -3.53 -12.82
C PHE A 127 15.06 -2.74 -14.08
N ILE A 128 14.25 -1.67 -13.98
CA ILE A 128 13.79 -0.85 -15.09
C ILE A 128 14.82 0.24 -15.41
N PRO A 129 15.26 0.39 -16.67
CA PRO A 129 16.31 1.35 -17.05
C PRO A 129 15.78 2.78 -17.22
N ALA A 130 15.06 3.33 -16.26
CA ALA A 130 14.42 4.65 -16.37
C ALA A 130 15.42 5.84 -16.38
N ASN A 131 16.70 5.60 -16.13
CA ASN A 131 17.79 6.56 -16.25
C ASN A 131 18.47 6.56 -17.64
N GLY A 132 17.89 5.88 -18.63
CA GLY A 132 18.48 5.82 -19.96
C GLY A 132 18.37 7.12 -20.77
N PHE A 133 17.57 8.09 -20.31
CA PHE A 133 17.42 9.40 -20.92
C PHE A 133 17.12 10.47 -19.86
N ALA A 134 17.49 11.74 -20.15
CA ALA A 134 17.28 12.89 -19.27
C ALA A 134 17.68 12.59 -17.80
N SER A 135 18.91 12.10 -17.61
CA SER A 135 19.46 11.69 -16.32
C SER A 135 20.90 12.14 -16.15
N LEU A 136 21.32 12.32 -14.90
CA LEU A 136 22.72 12.63 -14.60
C LEU A 136 23.66 11.44 -14.91
N ASP A 137 23.17 10.19 -14.84
CA ASP A 137 23.96 9.02 -15.26
C ASP A 137 24.35 9.09 -16.76
N VAL A 138 23.44 9.60 -17.62
CA VAL A 138 23.75 9.84 -19.03
C VAL A 138 24.66 11.04 -19.20
N LYS A 139 24.39 12.15 -18.50
CA LYS A 139 25.18 13.40 -18.59
C LYS A 139 26.62 13.18 -18.18
N PHE A 140 26.88 12.37 -17.15
CA PHE A 140 28.23 12.06 -16.67
C PHE A 140 28.86 10.82 -17.32
N ASN A 141 28.24 10.29 -18.37
CA ASN A 141 28.68 9.09 -19.10
C ASN A 141 28.77 7.80 -18.24
N PHE A 142 28.07 7.73 -17.12
CA PHE A 142 27.92 6.50 -16.34
C PHE A 142 27.04 5.49 -17.05
N ARG A 143 26.26 5.97 -18.01
CA ARG A 143 25.35 5.17 -18.83
C ARG A 143 25.26 5.70 -20.26
N LYS A 144 25.17 4.79 -21.23
CA LYS A 144 24.85 5.14 -22.62
C LYS A 144 23.39 5.57 -22.73
N PRO A 145 23.07 6.61 -23.52
CA PRO A 145 21.72 7.05 -23.75
C PRO A 145 20.86 5.95 -24.42
N LEU A 146 19.59 5.88 -24.05
CA LEU A 146 18.59 4.97 -24.61
C LEU A 146 17.37 5.76 -25.04
N SER A 147 16.97 5.65 -26.31
CA SER A 147 15.71 6.22 -26.81
C SER A 147 14.52 5.25 -26.65
N HIS A 148 14.79 3.95 -26.69
CA HIS A 148 13.76 2.90 -26.65
C HIS A 148 14.13 1.78 -25.67
N VAL A 149 13.09 1.21 -25.08
CA VAL A 149 13.17 0.07 -24.16
C VAL A 149 12.19 -1.03 -24.57
N PRO A 150 12.42 -2.29 -24.16
CA PRO A 150 11.40 -3.33 -24.27
C PRO A 150 10.11 -2.94 -23.54
N ALA A 151 8.95 -3.20 -24.13
CA ALA A 151 7.65 -2.77 -23.61
C ALA A 151 7.33 -3.29 -22.21
N TRP A 152 7.91 -4.42 -21.80
CA TRP A 152 7.71 -4.94 -20.46
C TRP A 152 8.09 -3.93 -19.35
N ASN A 153 9.09 -3.07 -19.59
CA ASN A 153 9.53 -2.06 -18.60
C ASN A 153 8.41 -1.06 -18.25
N ILE A 154 7.58 -0.71 -19.23
CA ILE A 154 6.43 0.16 -19.01
C ILE A 154 5.23 -0.66 -18.56
N ASN A 155 5.01 -1.81 -19.18
CA ASN A 155 3.82 -2.61 -18.95
C ASN A 155 3.77 -3.22 -17.55
N ILE A 156 4.92 -3.57 -16.93
CA ILE A 156 4.92 -4.09 -15.56
C ILE A 156 4.43 -3.03 -14.55
N LEU A 157 4.79 -1.75 -14.75
CA LEU A 157 4.28 -0.63 -13.95
C LEU A 157 2.78 -0.43 -14.17
N LYS A 158 2.32 -0.52 -15.44
CA LYS A 158 0.88 -0.46 -15.76
C LYS A 158 0.11 -1.63 -15.15
N PHE A 159 0.69 -2.85 -15.14
CA PHE A 159 0.11 -4.02 -14.46
C PHE A 159 0.02 -3.80 -12.95
N GLN A 160 1.06 -3.23 -12.34
CA GLN A 160 1.01 -2.93 -10.91
C GLN A 160 -0.11 -1.95 -10.56
N ILE A 161 -0.28 -0.88 -11.35
CA ILE A 161 -1.38 0.08 -11.19
C ILE A 161 -2.73 -0.60 -11.45
N PHE A 162 -2.82 -1.47 -12.47
CA PHE A 162 -4.01 -2.26 -12.75
C PHE A 162 -4.42 -3.10 -11.55
N PHE A 163 -3.51 -3.82 -10.91
CA PHE A 163 -3.84 -4.63 -9.74
C PHE A 163 -4.39 -3.81 -8.58
N VAL A 164 -3.82 -2.62 -8.31
CA VAL A 164 -4.33 -1.72 -7.27
C VAL A 164 -5.79 -1.36 -7.51
N TYR A 165 -6.10 -0.84 -8.68
CA TYR A 165 -7.47 -0.44 -9.01
C TYR A 165 -8.43 -1.62 -9.12
N PHE A 166 -8.04 -2.65 -9.85
CA PHE A 166 -8.88 -3.80 -10.11
C PHE A 166 -9.29 -4.52 -8.82
N TYR A 167 -8.34 -4.78 -7.92
CA TYR A 167 -8.66 -5.40 -6.63
C TYR A 167 -9.42 -4.46 -5.69
N ALA A 168 -9.15 -3.16 -5.72
CA ALA A 168 -9.96 -2.20 -4.97
C ALA A 168 -11.41 -2.20 -5.46
N GLY A 169 -11.65 -2.33 -6.77
CA GLY A 169 -12.99 -2.49 -7.35
C GLY A 169 -13.64 -3.81 -6.97
N LEU A 170 -12.93 -4.94 -7.15
CA LEU A 170 -13.45 -6.27 -6.77
C LEU A 170 -13.80 -6.36 -5.28
N ALA A 171 -12.98 -5.76 -4.42
CA ALA A 171 -13.24 -5.75 -2.98
C ALA A 171 -14.52 -5.02 -2.59
N LYS A 172 -15.00 -4.10 -3.44
CA LYS A 172 -16.25 -3.38 -3.29
C LYS A 172 -17.49 -4.19 -3.73
N LEU A 173 -17.28 -5.36 -4.36
CA LEU A 173 -18.38 -6.28 -4.72
C LEU A 173 -18.83 -7.07 -3.48
N ASN A 174 -19.39 -6.39 -2.51
CA ASN A 174 -19.96 -7.00 -1.31
C ASN A 174 -21.28 -6.30 -0.94
N TYR A 175 -22.08 -6.98 -0.11
CA TYR A 175 -23.43 -6.54 0.24
C TYR A 175 -23.42 -5.19 0.99
N ASP A 176 -22.54 -5.04 1.98
CA ASP A 176 -22.45 -3.80 2.75
C ASP A 176 -22.13 -2.60 1.86
N TRP A 177 -21.22 -2.76 0.91
CA TRP A 177 -20.83 -1.67 0.04
C TRP A 177 -21.90 -1.32 -0.99
N LEU A 178 -22.45 -2.31 -1.72
CA LEU A 178 -23.33 -2.05 -2.87
C LEU A 178 -24.80 -1.88 -2.49
N VAL A 179 -25.28 -2.62 -1.49
CA VAL A 179 -26.70 -2.60 -1.09
C VAL A 179 -26.91 -1.65 0.07
N ASN A 180 -26.12 -1.77 1.14
CA ASN A 180 -26.25 -0.93 2.32
C ASN A 180 -25.54 0.42 2.17
N SER A 181 -24.62 0.56 1.18
CA SER A 181 -23.72 1.71 0.99
C SER A 181 -22.89 2.05 2.25
N LEU A 182 -22.50 1.01 2.98
CA LEU A 182 -21.64 1.13 4.15
C LEU A 182 -20.16 0.89 3.75
N PRO A 183 -19.25 1.63 4.31
CA PRO A 183 -19.39 2.65 5.37
C PRO A 183 -19.71 4.08 4.89
N LEU A 184 -19.99 4.31 3.61
CA LEU A 184 -20.19 5.66 3.06
C LEU A 184 -21.37 6.42 3.71
N LYS A 185 -22.42 5.71 4.16
CA LYS A 185 -23.50 6.30 4.96
C LYS A 185 -23.04 6.88 6.29
N ILE A 186 -21.89 6.44 6.80
CA ILE A 186 -21.26 6.97 8.01
C ILE A 186 -20.34 8.13 7.64
N TRP A 187 -19.49 7.93 6.63
CA TRP A 187 -18.39 8.86 6.31
C TRP A 187 -18.84 10.12 5.59
N LEU A 188 -19.82 10.03 4.65
CA LEU A 188 -20.21 11.19 3.86
C LEU A 188 -20.93 12.25 4.69
N PRO A 189 -21.93 11.92 5.53
CA PRO A 189 -22.60 12.92 6.37
C PRO A 189 -21.65 13.58 7.38
N ALA A 190 -20.61 12.88 7.83
CA ALA A 190 -19.58 13.48 8.71
C ALA A 190 -18.80 14.64 8.04
N ASN A 191 -18.91 14.78 6.72
CA ASN A 191 -18.28 15.81 5.91
C ASN A 191 -19.27 16.89 5.41
N ASP A 192 -20.40 17.08 6.07
CA ASP A 192 -21.46 18.04 5.72
C ASP A 192 -21.01 19.50 5.70
N LYS A 193 -19.92 19.83 6.41
CA LYS A 193 -19.35 21.18 6.52
C LYS A 193 -18.43 21.57 5.36
N ILE A 194 -18.13 20.66 4.42
CA ILE A 194 -17.27 20.98 3.27
C ILE A 194 -17.99 21.96 2.34
N PRO A 195 -17.37 23.13 2.03
CA PRO A 195 -17.98 24.14 1.17
C PRO A 195 -18.40 23.52 -0.18
N PHE A 196 -19.59 23.88 -0.67
CA PHE A 196 -20.22 23.44 -1.93
C PHE A 196 -20.58 21.95 -2.03
N LEU A 197 -19.89 21.05 -1.32
CA LEU A 197 -20.09 19.60 -1.40
C LEU A 197 -20.85 19.04 -0.19
N GLY A 198 -20.80 19.71 0.96
CA GLY A 198 -21.36 19.20 2.21
C GLY A 198 -22.85 18.91 2.14
N SER A 199 -23.65 19.79 1.53
CA SER A 199 -25.08 19.57 1.35
C SER A 199 -25.39 18.35 0.47
N PHE A 200 -24.54 18.08 -0.53
CA PHE A 200 -24.67 16.88 -1.36
C PHE A 200 -24.27 15.61 -0.57
N PHE A 201 -23.23 15.67 0.25
CA PHE A 201 -22.81 14.52 1.07
C PHE A 201 -23.83 14.15 2.15
N ALA A 202 -24.59 15.12 2.65
CA ALA A 202 -25.69 14.89 3.59
C ALA A 202 -26.94 14.31 2.93
N HIS A 203 -27.02 14.30 1.59
CA HIS A 203 -28.19 13.79 0.87
C HIS A 203 -28.27 12.27 0.92
N GLU A 204 -29.46 11.70 1.09
CA GLU A 204 -29.69 10.24 1.27
C GLU A 204 -29.16 9.36 0.11
N TYR A 205 -29.13 9.88 -1.13
CA TYR A 205 -28.65 9.15 -2.30
C TYR A 205 -27.12 9.25 -2.51
N ALA A 206 -26.43 10.19 -1.86
CA ALA A 206 -25.00 10.36 -2.03
C ALA A 206 -24.20 9.10 -1.71
N PRO A 207 -24.43 8.37 -0.60
CA PRO A 207 -23.71 7.14 -0.32
C PRO A 207 -23.83 6.08 -1.42
N TYR A 208 -25.01 5.96 -2.04
CA TYR A 208 -25.25 5.00 -3.13
C TYR A 208 -24.50 5.41 -4.40
N ILE A 209 -24.54 6.69 -4.75
CA ILE A 209 -23.82 7.22 -5.93
C ILE A 209 -22.31 6.99 -5.77
N PHE A 210 -21.75 7.29 -4.60
CA PHE A 210 -20.33 7.09 -4.32
C PHE A 210 -19.95 5.61 -4.23
N SER A 211 -20.84 4.77 -3.68
CA SER A 211 -20.62 3.32 -3.58
C SER A 211 -20.51 2.67 -4.96
N TRP A 212 -21.52 2.83 -5.78
CA TRP A 212 -21.54 2.27 -7.14
C TRP A 212 -20.53 2.95 -8.05
N GLY A 213 -20.43 4.29 -7.98
CA GLY A 213 -19.45 5.06 -8.74
C GLY A 213 -18.01 4.66 -8.42
N GLY A 214 -17.68 4.51 -7.15
CA GLY A 214 -16.35 4.07 -6.71
C GLY A 214 -16.01 2.65 -7.14
N MET A 215 -16.97 1.72 -7.07
CA MET A 215 -16.79 0.35 -7.52
C MET A 215 -16.57 0.28 -9.04
N LEU A 216 -17.41 0.96 -9.82
CA LEU A 216 -17.29 1.00 -11.28
C LEU A 216 -16.01 1.71 -11.72
N TYR A 217 -15.67 2.82 -11.07
CA TYR A 217 -14.43 3.53 -11.34
C TYR A 217 -13.22 2.61 -11.11
N ASP A 218 -13.04 2.05 -9.92
CA ASP A 218 -11.89 1.22 -9.62
C ASP A 218 -11.81 -0.02 -10.52
N THR A 219 -12.94 -0.64 -10.83
CA THR A 219 -12.95 -1.85 -11.67
C THR A 219 -12.55 -1.55 -13.12
N PHE A 220 -12.97 -0.42 -13.68
CA PHE A 220 -12.90 -0.20 -15.12
C PHE A 220 -11.92 0.89 -15.56
N ILE A 221 -11.48 1.79 -14.68
CA ILE A 221 -10.68 2.97 -15.06
C ILE A 221 -9.42 2.62 -15.83
N VAL A 222 -8.73 1.54 -15.50
CA VAL A 222 -7.48 1.16 -16.17
C VAL A 222 -7.72 0.69 -17.60
N PHE A 223 -8.85 0.05 -17.87
CA PHE A 223 -9.20 -0.32 -19.25
C PHE A 223 -9.39 0.92 -20.13
N PHE A 224 -10.04 1.97 -19.60
CA PHE A 224 -10.19 3.25 -20.31
C PHE A 224 -8.85 4.00 -20.45
N LEU A 225 -7.94 3.89 -19.49
CA LEU A 225 -6.57 4.44 -19.60
C LEU A 225 -5.73 3.71 -20.65
N LEU A 226 -5.94 2.41 -20.86
CA LEU A 226 -5.24 1.63 -21.88
C LEU A 226 -5.72 1.97 -23.28
N TRP A 227 -6.98 2.30 -23.46
CA TRP A 227 -7.56 2.62 -24.76
C TRP A 227 -7.31 4.10 -25.12
N LYS A 228 -6.58 4.34 -26.22
CA LYS A 228 -6.14 5.69 -26.65
C LYS A 228 -7.27 6.74 -26.71
N PRO A 229 -8.44 6.47 -27.34
CA PRO A 229 -9.51 7.46 -27.46
C PRO A 229 -10.10 7.94 -26.13
N THR A 230 -10.15 7.08 -25.13
CA THR A 230 -10.76 7.39 -23.81
C THR A 230 -9.75 7.86 -22.78
N ARG A 231 -8.45 7.70 -23.05
CA ARG A 231 -7.37 7.91 -22.07
C ARG A 231 -7.39 9.26 -21.37
N ILE A 232 -7.59 10.34 -22.11
CA ILE A 232 -7.61 11.71 -21.57
C ILE A 232 -8.78 11.86 -20.61
N TRP A 233 -9.97 11.41 -20.99
CA TRP A 233 -11.16 11.47 -20.17
C TRP A 233 -11.03 10.59 -18.92
N ALA A 234 -10.48 9.40 -19.09
CA ALA A 234 -10.16 8.52 -17.97
C ALA A 234 -9.17 9.18 -16.98
N TYR A 235 -8.16 9.88 -17.50
CA TYR A 235 -7.21 10.58 -16.62
C TYR A 235 -7.85 11.77 -15.89
N ILE A 236 -8.76 12.50 -16.53
CA ILE A 236 -9.56 13.54 -15.87
C ILE A 236 -10.37 12.90 -14.73
N CYS A 237 -11.00 11.75 -14.97
CA CYS A 237 -11.69 11.01 -13.90
C CYS A 237 -10.73 10.59 -12.76
N VAL A 238 -9.49 10.18 -13.08
CA VAL A 238 -8.46 9.89 -12.07
C VAL A 238 -8.18 11.11 -11.21
N ILE A 239 -7.98 12.29 -11.82
CA ILE A 239 -7.74 13.53 -11.09
C ILE A 239 -8.93 13.87 -10.19
N ILE A 240 -10.15 13.87 -10.72
CA ILE A 240 -11.37 14.21 -9.97
C ILE A 240 -11.55 13.23 -8.80
N PHE A 241 -11.50 11.93 -9.06
CA PHE A 241 -11.69 10.89 -8.04
C PHE A 241 -10.69 11.02 -6.90
N HIS A 242 -9.39 11.07 -7.22
CA HIS A 242 -8.37 11.17 -6.18
C HIS A 242 -8.35 12.52 -5.46
N THR A 243 -8.75 13.61 -6.11
CA THR A 243 -8.93 14.90 -5.45
C THR A 243 -10.07 14.84 -4.44
N ILE A 244 -11.23 14.28 -4.81
CA ILE A 244 -12.37 14.11 -3.90
C ILE A 244 -11.97 13.20 -2.72
N VAL A 245 -11.35 12.07 -3.00
CA VAL A 245 -10.87 11.15 -1.97
C VAL A 245 -9.85 11.81 -1.03
N GLY A 246 -8.95 12.65 -1.56
CA GLY A 246 -7.98 13.39 -0.76
C GLY A 246 -8.62 14.46 0.14
N ILE A 247 -9.74 15.06 -0.29
CA ILE A 247 -10.49 16.05 0.49
C ILE A 247 -11.31 15.36 1.59
N LEU A 248 -11.99 14.24 1.24
CA LEU A 248 -12.86 13.52 2.18
C LEU A 248 -12.08 12.74 3.24
N PHE A 249 -10.93 12.21 2.87
CA PHE A 249 -10.19 11.28 3.71
C PHE A 249 -8.75 11.73 3.87
N GLN A 250 -8.27 11.79 5.10
CA GLN A 250 -6.88 12.19 5.41
C GLN A 250 -5.88 11.05 5.11
N ILE A 251 -5.83 10.59 3.87
CA ILE A 251 -4.98 9.46 3.43
C ILE A 251 -3.60 9.91 2.90
N GLY A 252 -3.13 11.03 3.37
CA GLY A 252 -1.77 11.51 3.10
C GLY A 252 -1.49 11.82 1.63
N ILE A 253 -0.33 11.39 1.13
CA ILE A 253 0.13 11.69 -0.25
C ILE A 253 -0.45 10.73 -1.30
N PHE A 254 -1.15 9.70 -0.91
CA PHE A 254 -1.63 8.66 -1.81
C PHE A 254 -2.45 9.16 -3.01
N PRO A 255 -3.41 10.08 -2.87
CA PRO A 255 -4.15 10.62 -4.00
C PRO A 255 -3.25 11.25 -5.05
N VAL A 256 -2.29 12.07 -4.62
CA VAL A 256 -1.33 12.72 -5.51
C VAL A 256 -0.38 11.69 -6.15
N MET A 257 0.02 10.66 -5.40
CA MET A 257 0.82 9.55 -5.92
C MET A 257 0.08 8.84 -7.07
N MET A 258 -1.20 8.48 -6.89
CA MET A 258 -1.97 7.80 -7.93
C MET A 258 -2.19 8.66 -9.17
N ILE A 259 -2.44 9.96 -9.02
CA ILE A 259 -2.50 10.90 -10.15
C ILE A 259 -1.16 10.91 -10.90
N GLY A 260 -0.04 11.02 -10.18
CA GLY A 260 1.29 11.11 -10.77
C GLY A 260 1.73 9.83 -11.48
N VAL A 261 1.60 8.66 -10.84
CA VAL A 261 2.03 7.39 -11.44
C VAL A 261 1.18 6.99 -12.64
N THR A 262 -0.08 7.45 -12.71
CA THR A 262 -0.98 7.18 -13.84
C THR A 262 -0.50 7.85 -15.14
N LEU A 263 0.40 8.83 -15.09
CA LEU A 263 1.04 9.41 -16.26
C LEU A 263 1.81 8.38 -17.12
N ILE A 264 2.16 7.22 -16.57
CA ILE A 264 2.79 6.10 -17.29
C ILE A 264 1.94 5.59 -18.48
N PHE A 265 0.63 5.84 -18.49
CA PHE A 265 -0.26 5.43 -19.58
C PHE A 265 -0.13 6.31 -20.82
N PHE A 266 0.44 7.51 -20.69
CA PHE A 266 0.60 8.44 -21.81
C PHE A 266 1.90 8.19 -22.57
N SER A 267 1.85 8.45 -23.91
CA SER A 267 3.04 8.46 -24.74
C SER A 267 3.75 9.81 -24.62
N TRP A 268 5.02 9.82 -24.95
CA TRP A 268 5.86 11.00 -24.98
C TRP A 268 5.28 12.17 -25.79
N GLU A 269 4.75 11.85 -27.00
CA GLU A 269 4.20 12.85 -27.93
C GLU A 269 3.06 13.68 -27.32
N PHE A 270 2.36 13.10 -26.32
CA PHE A 270 1.29 13.80 -25.62
C PHE A 270 1.82 14.75 -24.53
N ILE A 271 2.89 14.35 -23.82
CA ILE A 271 3.33 15.08 -22.63
C ILE A 271 4.37 16.17 -22.96
N MET A 272 5.27 15.93 -23.93
CA MET A 272 6.36 16.85 -24.27
C MET A 272 6.70 16.76 -25.79
N PRO A 273 5.88 17.33 -26.66
CA PRO A 273 6.00 17.14 -28.13
C PRO A 273 7.32 17.62 -28.73
N ASN A 274 8.02 18.56 -28.11
CA ASN A 274 9.19 19.24 -28.72
C ASN A 274 10.56 18.85 -28.16
N ALA A 275 10.67 18.15 -27.04
CA ALA A 275 11.97 17.94 -26.37
C ALA A 275 12.90 16.91 -27.05
N PHE A 276 12.38 16.01 -27.92
CA PHE A 276 13.22 15.11 -28.71
C PHE A 276 13.63 15.71 -30.08
N ALA A 277 12.92 16.73 -30.57
CA ALA A 277 13.31 17.42 -31.78
C ALA A 277 14.62 18.20 -31.62
N GLU A 278 14.91 18.69 -30.39
CA GLU A 278 16.14 19.44 -30.07
C GLU A 278 17.37 18.56 -29.87
N SER A 279 17.21 17.25 -29.58
CA SER A 279 18.36 16.35 -29.37
C SER A 279 18.98 15.82 -30.67
N GLY A 280 18.48 16.20 -31.84
CA GLY A 280 19.01 15.76 -33.12
C GLY A 280 18.77 14.28 -33.43
N GLU A 281 18.19 13.51 -32.54
CA GLU A 281 17.75 12.14 -32.80
C GLU A 281 16.40 12.17 -33.53
N GLN A 282 16.43 12.09 -34.84
CA GLN A 282 15.22 11.84 -35.64
C GLN A 282 14.55 10.57 -35.13
N LEU A 283 13.29 10.70 -34.70
CA LEU A 283 12.42 9.52 -34.47
C LEU A 283 12.58 8.62 -35.71
N PRO A 284 12.95 7.34 -35.56
CA PRO A 284 13.00 6.47 -36.71
C PRO A 284 11.59 6.40 -37.30
N THR A 285 11.41 7.08 -38.41
CA THR A 285 10.26 6.86 -39.30
C THR A 285 10.24 5.36 -39.63
N THR A 286 9.09 4.78 -39.59
CA THR A 286 8.71 3.37 -39.51
C THR A 286 9.37 2.38 -40.47
N ASN A 287 10.35 2.75 -41.32
CA ASN A 287 10.88 1.92 -42.39
C ASN A 287 12.40 1.92 -42.62
N LYS A 288 13.22 2.43 -41.72
CA LYS A 288 14.66 2.17 -41.80
C LYS A 288 15.07 1.11 -40.78
N GLN A 289 15.64 0.01 -41.27
CA GLN A 289 16.36 -0.96 -40.46
C GLN A 289 17.48 -0.22 -39.72
N VAL A 290 17.20 0.23 -38.49
CA VAL A 290 18.23 0.71 -37.58
C VAL A 290 19.03 -0.51 -37.16
N GLU A 291 20.32 -0.54 -37.49
CA GLU A 291 21.25 -1.54 -36.96
C GLU A 291 21.01 -1.61 -35.45
N GLU A 292 20.62 -2.79 -34.97
CA GLU A 292 20.36 -3.04 -33.56
C GLU A 292 21.66 -2.72 -32.79
N PRO A 293 21.68 -1.68 -31.93
CA PRO A 293 22.75 -1.62 -30.96
C PRO A 293 22.70 -2.93 -30.20
N LYS A 294 23.79 -3.69 -30.21
CA LYS A 294 23.90 -4.97 -29.49
C LYS A 294 23.42 -4.73 -28.06
N ILE A 295 22.22 -5.24 -27.76
CA ILE A 295 21.68 -5.18 -26.41
C ILE A 295 22.76 -5.84 -25.54
N GLU A 296 23.37 -5.08 -24.65
CA GLU A 296 24.16 -5.67 -23.60
C GLU A 296 23.31 -6.75 -22.95
N LYS A 297 23.73 -8.00 -23.07
CA LYS A 297 23.06 -9.18 -22.52
C LYS A 297 23.23 -9.16 -20.99
N TYR A 298 22.61 -8.18 -20.33
CA TYR A 298 22.69 -8.07 -18.87
C TYR A 298 21.94 -9.19 -18.14
N TYR A 299 20.94 -9.82 -18.79
CA TYR A 299 20.17 -10.90 -18.17
C TYR A 299 19.79 -11.98 -19.18
N ASN A 300 19.81 -13.24 -18.71
CA ASN A 300 19.24 -14.33 -19.46
C ASN A 300 17.73 -14.07 -19.64
N LYS A 301 17.26 -13.88 -20.89
CA LYS A 301 15.85 -13.57 -21.21
C LYS A 301 14.86 -14.56 -20.58
N ARG A 302 15.28 -15.83 -20.39
CA ARG A 302 14.41 -16.82 -19.74
C ARG A 302 14.23 -16.53 -18.25
N ILE A 303 15.30 -16.23 -17.53
CA ILE A 303 15.28 -15.87 -16.11
C ILE A 303 14.44 -14.60 -15.92
N GLN A 304 14.69 -13.56 -16.72
CA GLN A 304 13.94 -12.31 -16.66
C GLN A 304 12.45 -12.54 -16.87
N ASN A 305 12.05 -13.28 -17.91
CA ASN A 305 10.65 -13.57 -18.19
C ASN A 305 10.01 -14.40 -17.07
N SER A 306 10.73 -15.38 -16.49
CA SER A 306 10.25 -16.19 -15.37
C SER A 306 10.00 -15.33 -14.13
N LEU A 307 10.91 -14.38 -13.80
CA LEU A 307 10.72 -13.46 -12.68
C LEU A 307 9.54 -12.53 -12.89
N LEU A 308 9.38 -11.97 -14.10
CA LEU A 308 8.25 -11.11 -14.44
C LEU A 308 6.90 -11.86 -14.36
N ILE A 309 6.87 -13.08 -14.90
CA ILE A 309 5.67 -13.91 -14.82
C ILE A 309 5.38 -14.29 -13.36
N GLY A 310 6.41 -14.70 -12.60
CA GLY A 310 6.29 -14.99 -11.17
C GLY A 310 5.73 -13.81 -10.38
N PHE A 311 6.23 -12.59 -10.64
CA PHE A 311 5.72 -11.36 -10.03
C PHE A 311 4.23 -11.13 -10.37
N ILE A 312 3.87 -11.23 -11.65
CA ILE A 312 2.47 -11.03 -12.09
C ILE A 312 1.55 -12.10 -11.47
N VAL A 313 1.97 -13.35 -11.47
CA VAL A 313 1.20 -14.46 -10.89
C VAL A 313 1.04 -14.26 -9.38
N PHE A 314 2.10 -13.87 -8.69
CA PHE A 314 2.04 -13.57 -7.25
C PHE A 314 1.06 -12.43 -6.96
N GLN A 315 1.16 -11.30 -7.67
CA GLN A 315 0.26 -10.15 -7.50
C GLN A 315 -1.20 -10.51 -7.86
N PHE A 316 -1.40 -11.46 -8.77
CA PHE A 316 -2.73 -11.93 -9.13
C PHE A 316 -3.31 -12.91 -8.11
N LEU A 317 -2.53 -13.85 -7.57
CA LEU A 317 -3.03 -14.90 -6.69
C LEU A 317 -3.06 -14.49 -5.21
N PHE A 318 -2.05 -13.77 -4.74
CA PHE A 318 -1.87 -13.47 -3.33
C PHE A 318 -3.04 -12.69 -2.68
N PRO A 319 -3.72 -11.76 -3.37
CA PRO A 319 -4.90 -11.09 -2.83
C PRO A 319 -6.10 -12.00 -2.58
N TRP A 320 -6.15 -13.17 -3.22
CA TRP A 320 -7.24 -14.14 -3.04
C TRP A 320 -7.07 -15.06 -1.84
N ARG A 321 -5.94 -15.01 -1.12
CA ARG A 321 -5.67 -15.91 0.00
C ARG A 321 -6.72 -15.88 1.12
N TYR A 322 -7.49 -14.79 1.23
CA TYR A 322 -8.58 -14.70 2.20
C TYR A 322 -9.65 -15.80 2.02
N VAL A 323 -9.81 -16.34 0.82
CA VAL A 323 -10.77 -17.44 0.54
C VAL A 323 -10.40 -18.74 1.29
N LEU A 324 -9.15 -18.83 1.75
CA LEU A 324 -8.67 -19.98 2.53
C LEU A 324 -9.10 -19.95 4.00
N TYR A 325 -9.68 -18.83 4.46
CA TYR A 325 -10.11 -18.63 5.84
C TYR A 325 -11.63 -18.60 5.94
N PRO A 326 -12.21 -19.24 6.98
CA PRO A 326 -13.65 -19.18 7.22
C PRO A 326 -14.08 -17.83 7.80
N GLY A 327 -15.38 -17.52 7.71
CA GLY A 327 -15.98 -16.35 8.31
C GLY A 327 -15.87 -15.07 7.48
N SER A 328 -16.22 -13.96 8.08
CA SER A 328 -16.20 -12.63 7.44
C SER A 328 -14.79 -12.06 7.43
N LEU A 329 -14.25 -11.82 6.23
CA LEU A 329 -12.94 -11.21 6.06
C LEU A 329 -12.80 -9.85 6.79
N PHE A 330 -13.84 -9.02 6.77
CA PHE A 330 -13.80 -7.70 7.43
C PHE A 330 -13.84 -7.80 8.96
N TRP A 331 -14.27 -8.95 9.48
CA TRP A 331 -14.30 -9.22 10.90
C TRP A 331 -12.99 -9.81 11.39
N THR A 332 -12.57 -10.92 10.79
CA THR A 332 -11.35 -11.64 11.20
C THR A 332 -10.06 -10.99 10.73
N GLU A 333 -10.11 -10.26 9.62
CA GLU A 333 -8.98 -9.68 8.89
C GLU A 333 -7.93 -10.70 8.38
N GLU A 334 -8.24 -11.99 8.44
CA GLU A 334 -7.37 -13.04 7.91
C GLU A 334 -7.25 -12.94 6.38
N GLY A 335 -6.07 -12.60 5.91
CA GLY A 335 -5.81 -12.35 4.48
C GLY A 335 -6.17 -10.94 3.98
N TYR A 336 -6.50 -10.00 4.87
CA TYR A 336 -6.90 -8.64 4.50
C TYR A 336 -5.73 -7.79 3.98
N ARG A 337 -4.59 -7.75 4.69
CA ARG A 337 -3.41 -6.96 4.30
C ARG A 337 -2.80 -7.46 2.98
N PHE A 338 -2.10 -6.61 2.24
CA PHE A 338 -1.48 -6.90 0.94
C PHE A 338 -2.45 -7.41 -0.14
N SER A 339 -3.74 -7.06 -0.04
CA SER A 339 -4.79 -7.51 -0.97
C SER A 339 -5.52 -6.35 -1.66
N TRP A 340 -4.95 -5.15 -1.64
CA TRP A 340 -5.47 -3.94 -2.27
C TRP A 340 -6.86 -3.51 -1.79
N ARG A 341 -7.22 -3.91 -0.58
CA ARG A 341 -8.47 -3.55 0.08
C ARG A 341 -8.31 -2.17 0.72
N VAL A 342 -8.93 -1.17 0.13
CA VAL A 342 -8.78 0.23 0.54
C VAL A 342 -10.14 0.79 0.91
N MET A 343 -10.26 1.30 2.15
CA MET A 343 -11.45 2.02 2.63
C MET A 343 -12.76 1.26 2.38
N LEU A 344 -12.87 0.05 2.93
CA LEU A 344 -13.99 -0.85 2.67
C LEU A 344 -14.91 -1.07 3.86
N MET A 345 -14.46 -0.68 5.03
CA MET A 345 -15.19 -0.89 6.28
C MET A 345 -14.92 0.24 7.27
N GLU A 346 -15.89 0.50 8.11
CA GLU A 346 -15.74 1.24 9.36
C GLU A 346 -15.72 0.22 10.49
N LYS A 347 -14.59 0.10 11.18
CA LYS A 347 -14.40 -0.81 12.28
C LYS A 347 -13.85 -0.02 13.46
N ALA A 348 -14.44 -0.19 14.62
CA ALA A 348 -14.00 0.46 15.84
C ALA A 348 -14.16 -0.50 17.01
N GLY A 349 -13.30 -0.39 18.01
CA GLY A 349 -13.34 -1.28 19.15
C GLY A 349 -12.71 -0.70 20.38
N THR A 350 -13.00 -1.35 21.50
CA THR A 350 -12.32 -1.17 22.78
C THR A 350 -11.78 -2.50 23.24
N VAL A 351 -10.62 -2.50 23.89
CA VAL A 351 -9.95 -3.72 24.32
C VAL A 351 -9.44 -3.56 25.75
N THR A 352 -9.73 -4.55 26.58
CA THR A 352 -9.26 -4.61 27.97
C THR A 352 -8.51 -5.92 28.16
N PHE A 353 -7.25 -5.83 28.55
CA PHE A 353 -6.42 -6.98 28.88
C PHE A 353 -6.44 -7.25 30.37
N TYR A 354 -6.49 -8.53 30.71
CA TYR A 354 -6.46 -9.04 32.05
C TYR A 354 -5.29 -10.00 32.19
N VAL A 355 -4.41 -9.73 33.17
CA VAL A 355 -3.25 -10.56 33.43
C VAL A 355 -3.44 -11.24 34.81
N LYS A 356 -3.32 -12.56 34.83
CA LYS A 356 -3.50 -13.38 36.01
C LYS A 356 -2.26 -14.22 36.27
N GLY A 357 -1.70 -14.15 37.48
CA GLY A 357 -0.64 -15.06 37.90
C GLY A 357 -1.19 -16.43 38.29
N ALA A 358 -0.52 -17.51 37.88
CA ALA A 358 -0.95 -18.88 38.19
C ALA A 358 -1.08 -19.18 39.69
N GLU A 359 -0.20 -18.60 40.53
CA GLU A 359 -0.17 -18.87 41.96
C GLU A 359 -1.15 -18.02 42.78
N THR A 360 -1.45 -16.80 42.36
CA THR A 360 -2.16 -15.83 43.17
C THR A 360 -3.65 -15.79 42.96
N ASN A 361 -4.13 -16.36 41.88
CA ASN A 361 -5.51 -16.27 41.36
C ASN A 361 -6.07 -14.81 41.29
N ARG A 362 -5.20 -13.81 41.45
CA ARG A 362 -5.52 -12.39 41.31
C ARG A 362 -5.37 -11.98 39.88
N GLU A 363 -6.35 -11.25 39.36
CA GLU A 363 -6.37 -10.73 38.03
C GLU A 363 -6.21 -9.21 38.09
N GLY A 364 -5.28 -8.69 37.30
CA GLY A 364 -5.05 -7.26 37.12
C GLY A 364 -5.51 -6.79 35.79
N ILE A 365 -6.05 -5.57 35.71
CA ILE A 365 -6.40 -4.88 34.44
C ILE A 365 -5.18 -4.08 33.99
N VAL A 366 -4.87 -4.17 32.70
CA VAL A 366 -3.75 -3.46 32.10
C VAL A 366 -4.20 -2.10 31.55
N ASN A 367 -3.44 -1.05 31.81
CA ASN A 367 -3.57 0.22 31.13
C ASN A 367 -2.73 0.18 29.83
N ASN A 368 -3.38 0.01 28.70
CA ASN A 368 -2.70 -0.13 27.40
C ASN A 368 -1.83 1.08 27.03
N LEU A 369 -2.24 2.29 27.44
CA LEU A 369 -1.52 3.55 27.14
C LEU A 369 -0.19 3.71 27.86
N GLU A 370 0.15 2.80 28.79
CA GLU A 370 1.51 2.71 29.37
C GLU A 370 2.53 2.17 28.35
N PHE A 371 2.06 1.43 27.34
CA PHE A 371 2.88 0.72 26.36
C PHE A 371 2.65 1.17 24.92
N LEU A 372 1.47 1.72 24.63
CA LEU A 372 1.03 2.04 23.28
C LEU A 372 0.67 3.52 23.16
N ASN A 373 0.91 4.11 22.02
CA ASN A 373 0.30 5.39 21.71
C ASN A 373 -1.18 5.21 21.31
N THR A 374 -1.93 6.31 21.26
CA THR A 374 -3.38 6.28 20.93
C THR A 374 -3.68 5.66 19.57
N HIS A 375 -2.80 5.85 18.57
CA HIS A 375 -2.98 5.25 17.26
C HIS A 375 -2.81 3.74 17.30
N GLN A 376 -1.75 3.27 17.95
CA GLN A 376 -1.47 1.83 18.13
C GLN A 376 -2.61 1.14 18.88
N GLU A 377 -3.08 1.73 19.99
CA GLU A 377 -4.20 1.17 20.75
C GLU A 377 -5.46 1.07 19.89
N LYS A 378 -5.80 2.13 19.15
CA LYS A 378 -6.94 2.15 18.25
C LYS A 378 -6.85 1.05 17.19
N GLN A 379 -5.68 0.86 16.57
CA GLN A 379 -5.48 -0.15 15.53
C GLN A 379 -5.52 -1.57 16.12
N MET A 380 -4.88 -1.78 17.25
CA MET A 380 -4.85 -3.06 17.96
C MET A 380 -6.25 -3.50 18.39
N ALA A 381 -7.07 -2.58 18.92
CA ALA A 381 -8.37 -2.92 19.51
C ALA A 381 -9.32 -3.68 18.54
N MET A 382 -9.08 -3.59 17.24
CA MET A 382 -9.95 -4.19 16.23
C MET A 382 -9.27 -5.26 15.36
N GLN A 383 -7.99 -5.59 15.64
CA GLN A 383 -7.21 -6.52 14.81
C GLN A 383 -6.70 -7.69 15.65
N PRO A 384 -7.22 -8.91 15.40
CA PRO A 384 -6.94 -10.06 16.26
C PRO A 384 -5.46 -10.43 16.42
N ASP A 385 -4.69 -10.32 15.33
CA ASP A 385 -3.25 -10.63 15.37
C ASP A 385 -2.46 -9.63 16.22
N MET A 386 -2.82 -8.35 16.19
CA MET A 386 -2.23 -7.35 17.07
C MET A 386 -2.62 -7.58 18.54
N ILE A 387 -3.89 -7.93 18.80
CA ILE A 387 -4.34 -8.30 20.15
C ILE A 387 -3.50 -9.47 20.68
N LEU A 388 -3.24 -10.49 19.87
CA LEU A 388 -2.42 -11.63 20.26
C LEU A 388 -0.97 -11.22 20.55
N GLN A 389 -0.36 -10.42 19.68
CA GLN A 389 1.02 -9.95 19.89
C GLN A 389 1.16 -9.15 21.17
N PHE A 390 0.20 -8.26 21.45
CA PHE A 390 0.25 -7.45 22.66
C PHE A 390 0.00 -8.30 23.91
N ALA A 391 -0.87 -9.31 23.83
CA ALA A 391 -1.05 -10.27 24.94
C ALA A 391 0.25 -11.00 25.27
N HIS A 392 1.00 -11.46 24.29
CA HIS A 392 2.31 -12.10 24.48
C HIS A 392 3.31 -11.14 25.12
N PHE A 393 3.39 -9.90 24.60
CA PHE A 393 4.25 -8.87 25.20
C PHE A 393 3.90 -8.63 26.68
N LEU A 394 2.62 -8.52 27.02
CA LEU A 394 2.18 -8.34 28.40
C LEU A 394 2.55 -9.53 29.29
N GLY A 395 2.36 -10.75 28.77
CA GLY A 395 2.78 -11.96 29.50
C GLY A 395 4.26 -11.93 29.83
N GLU A 396 5.13 -11.68 28.85
CA GLU A 396 6.57 -11.57 29.04
C GLU A 396 6.96 -10.41 29.99
N TYR A 397 6.28 -9.27 29.86
CA TYR A 397 6.53 -8.11 30.69
C TYR A 397 6.23 -8.40 32.16
N TYR A 398 5.06 -8.96 32.47
CA TYR A 398 4.66 -9.26 33.84
C TYR A 398 5.43 -10.44 34.43
N GLU A 399 5.87 -11.40 33.63
CA GLU A 399 6.77 -12.47 34.06
C GLU A 399 8.09 -11.90 34.58
N LYS A 400 8.68 -10.93 33.86
CA LYS A 400 9.88 -10.19 34.30
C LYS A 400 9.63 -9.37 35.58
N GLN A 401 8.37 -8.98 35.85
CA GLN A 401 7.98 -8.30 37.08
C GLN A 401 7.68 -9.29 38.24
N GLY A 402 7.90 -10.60 38.06
CA GLY A 402 7.77 -11.62 39.06
C GLY A 402 6.41 -12.33 39.09
N VAL A 403 5.53 -12.09 38.16
CA VAL A 403 4.29 -12.85 37.97
C VAL A 403 4.63 -14.20 37.35
N LYS A 404 4.48 -15.29 38.11
CA LYS A 404 4.82 -16.63 37.61
C LYS A 404 3.74 -17.17 36.67
N ASN A 405 4.18 -17.67 35.51
CA ASN A 405 3.32 -18.25 34.48
C ASN A 405 2.06 -17.39 34.20
N PRO A 406 2.22 -16.15 33.76
CA PRO A 406 1.10 -15.23 33.54
C PRO A 406 0.16 -15.78 32.44
N GLN A 407 -1.13 -15.77 32.74
CA GLN A 407 -2.21 -16.00 31.78
C GLN A 407 -2.76 -14.65 31.36
N VAL A 408 -2.98 -14.46 30.06
CA VAL A 408 -3.50 -13.21 29.51
C VAL A 408 -4.77 -13.49 28.72
N ARG A 409 -5.89 -12.97 29.22
CA ARG A 409 -7.16 -12.96 28.52
C ARG A 409 -7.55 -11.54 28.09
N VAL A 410 -8.50 -11.42 27.18
CA VAL A 410 -8.89 -10.14 26.62
C VAL A 410 -10.42 -10.05 26.46
N GLU A 411 -10.96 -8.88 26.69
CA GLU A 411 -12.30 -8.50 26.27
C GLU A 411 -12.18 -7.43 25.19
N ALA A 412 -12.42 -7.81 23.94
CA ALA A 412 -12.37 -6.94 22.76
C ALA A 412 -13.78 -6.76 22.20
N TRP A 413 -14.38 -5.61 22.47
CA TRP A 413 -15.70 -5.24 21.97
C TRP A 413 -15.54 -4.43 20.69
N VAL A 414 -16.04 -4.94 19.57
CA VAL A 414 -15.83 -4.37 18.25
C VAL A 414 -17.15 -4.18 17.51
N THR A 415 -17.30 -3.05 16.84
CA THR A 415 -18.37 -2.78 15.88
C THR A 415 -17.83 -2.80 14.45
N LEU A 416 -18.64 -3.26 13.50
CA LEU A 416 -18.34 -3.29 12.07
C LEU A 416 -19.49 -2.68 11.28
N ASN A 417 -19.21 -1.60 10.53
CA ASN A 417 -20.20 -0.94 9.66
C ASN A 417 -21.51 -0.60 10.39
N ALA A 418 -21.40 0.08 11.55
CA ALA A 418 -22.51 0.49 12.40
C ALA A 418 -23.38 -0.64 12.99
N ARG A 419 -22.92 -1.90 12.93
CA ARG A 419 -23.58 -3.00 13.67
C ARG A 419 -23.36 -2.82 15.17
N PRO A 420 -24.22 -3.40 16.02
CA PRO A 420 -23.99 -3.46 17.44
C PRO A 420 -22.62 -4.03 17.78
N SER A 421 -22.02 -3.53 18.85
CA SER A 421 -20.72 -4.01 19.32
C SER A 421 -20.82 -5.46 19.81
N GLN A 422 -19.85 -6.28 19.41
CA GLN A 422 -19.78 -7.71 19.72
C GLN A 422 -18.37 -8.08 20.18
N LEU A 423 -18.25 -9.15 20.96
CA LEU A 423 -16.95 -9.71 21.32
C LEU A 423 -16.25 -10.28 20.08
N LEU A 424 -15.05 -9.77 19.80
CA LEU A 424 -14.21 -10.25 18.69
C LEU A 424 -13.43 -11.50 19.09
N ILE A 425 -12.98 -11.56 20.35
CA ILE A 425 -12.14 -12.63 20.90
C ILE A 425 -12.91 -13.36 21.97
N ASP A 426 -12.77 -14.67 22.05
CA ASP A 426 -13.33 -15.46 23.18
C ASP A 426 -12.63 -15.05 24.48
N PRO A 427 -13.34 -14.41 25.44
CA PRO A 427 -12.75 -13.89 26.67
C PRO A 427 -12.28 -14.98 27.65
N LYS A 428 -12.59 -16.25 27.36
CA LYS A 428 -12.16 -17.40 28.18
C LYS A 428 -10.81 -17.96 27.75
N VAL A 429 -10.32 -17.56 26.57
CA VAL A 429 -9.08 -18.08 26.02
C VAL A 429 -7.88 -17.37 26.66
N ASP A 430 -6.94 -18.17 27.15
CA ASP A 430 -5.60 -17.70 27.49
C ASP A 430 -4.79 -17.53 26.20
N LEU A 431 -4.54 -16.27 25.82
CA LEU A 431 -3.82 -15.92 24.59
C LEU A 431 -2.34 -16.33 24.65
N MET A 432 -1.75 -16.54 25.85
CA MET A 432 -0.39 -17.05 25.98
C MET A 432 -0.23 -18.46 25.40
N THR A 433 -1.33 -19.20 25.26
CA THR A 433 -1.34 -20.56 24.66
C THR A 433 -1.52 -20.55 23.15
N LYS A 434 -1.76 -19.41 22.55
CA LYS A 434 -2.02 -19.25 21.11
C LYS A 434 -0.77 -18.77 20.39
N ALA A 435 -0.66 -19.12 19.11
CA ALA A 435 0.44 -18.67 18.26
C ALA A 435 -0.09 -17.93 17.04
N ASP A 436 0.64 -16.93 16.57
CA ASP A 436 0.35 -16.30 15.29
C ASP A 436 0.78 -17.20 14.12
N GLY A 437 0.25 -16.97 12.94
CA GLY A 437 0.57 -17.74 11.75
C GLY A 437 -0.47 -17.68 10.63
N TRP A 438 -0.22 -18.51 9.62
CA TRP A 438 -1.10 -18.63 8.45
C TRP A 438 -2.33 -19.52 8.69
N LYS A 439 -2.43 -20.19 9.82
CA LYS A 439 -3.60 -21.02 10.16
C LYS A 439 -4.74 -20.12 10.64
N HIS A 440 -5.98 -20.60 10.41
CA HIS A 440 -7.16 -19.95 10.96
C HIS A 440 -7.09 -19.84 12.48
N LYS A 441 -7.49 -18.70 12.98
CA LYS A 441 -7.47 -18.35 14.41
C LYS A 441 -8.83 -18.68 15.05
N GLU A 442 -8.97 -19.92 15.56
CA GLU A 442 -10.22 -20.45 16.11
C GLU A 442 -10.73 -19.69 17.36
N TRP A 443 -9.90 -18.88 17.99
CA TRP A 443 -10.22 -18.05 19.15
C TRP A 443 -10.90 -16.72 18.78
N ILE A 444 -11.05 -16.43 17.47
CA ILE A 444 -11.85 -15.31 16.97
C ILE A 444 -13.31 -15.76 16.94
N LEU A 445 -14.19 -15.05 17.64
CA LEU A 445 -15.62 -15.30 17.62
C LEU A 445 -16.23 -14.92 16.26
N PRO A 446 -17.18 -15.68 15.73
CA PRO A 446 -17.85 -15.33 14.47
C PRO A 446 -18.65 -14.03 14.62
N LEU A 447 -18.76 -13.27 13.52
CA LEU A 447 -19.65 -12.12 13.47
C LEU A 447 -21.12 -12.60 13.50
N ASP A 448 -21.88 -12.17 14.48
CA ASP A 448 -23.34 -12.40 14.49
C ASP A 448 -24.04 -11.37 13.60
N ASN A 449 -24.67 -11.85 12.54
CA ASN A 449 -25.43 -11.01 11.60
C ASN A 449 -26.91 -10.81 12.01
N GLN A 450 -27.34 -11.41 13.12
CA GLN A 450 -28.77 -11.37 13.52
C GLN A 450 -29.19 -10.07 14.22
N SER A 451 -28.27 -9.15 14.48
CA SER A 451 -28.55 -7.90 15.20
C SER A 451 -28.89 -6.71 14.31
N SER A 452 -29.40 -6.93 13.10
CA SER A 452 -29.84 -5.88 12.16
C SER A 452 -31.34 -5.96 11.83
N GLU A 453 -32.17 -6.37 12.81
CA GLU A 453 -33.62 -6.13 12.77
C GLU A 453 -34.02 -4.87 13.53
#